data_bdb181a4fd6eef6d5b8b23bbcf4736e1
#
_entry.id   bdb181a4fd6eef6d5b8b23bbcf4736e1
#
_cell.length_a   1.000
_cell.length_b   1.000
_cell.length_c   1.000
_cell.angle_alpha   90.00
_cell.angle_beta   90.00
_cell.angle_gamma   90.00
#
_symmetry.space_group_name_H-M   'P 1'
#
loop_
_entity.id
_entity.type
_entity.pdbx_description
1 polymer ?
#
loop_
_entity_poly.entity_id
_entity_poly.type
_entity_poly.pdbx_seq_one_letter_code
_entity_poly.pdbx_strand_id
1 'polypeptide(L)'
;MAKNIAVLVSGGGTNLQALIDAQGRGELGSGEIVAVISSKTGAYALERAAKAGIEGFVLPRKEFESNRAMTLALVDLLKGLNIDLVVLAGCMIIFTEELVQAYPNAIMNVHPALIPSFCGQGYYGLHVHEEALKYGVKLSGATVHFVSAECDGGPIIAQKAVEVRPDDTPEVLQKRIMEQAEWKLLPEAVKAFCEDRITVDGRTVIIK
;
A
#
# COMPACT_ATOMS: atom_id res chain seq x y z
N MET A 1 7.19 2.80 21.83
CA MET A 1 5.77 2.41 22.02
C MET A 1 5.37 1.60 20.78
N ALA A 2 4.42 0.68 20.91
CA ALA A 2 3.89 -0.01 19.74
C ALA A 2 3.24 0.99 18.77
N LYS A 3 3.37 0.75 17.46
CA LYS A 3 2.75 1.58 16.40
C LYS A 3 1.56 0.81 15.83
N ASN A 4 0.38 1.38 15.90
CA ASN A 4 -0.83 0.79 15.35
C ASN A 4 -0.92 1.01 13.85
N ILE A 5 -1.11 -0.07 13.09
CA ILE A 5 -1.16 -0.05 11.62
C ILE A 5 -2.57 -0.41 11.16
N ALA A 6 -3.14 0.39 10.26
CA ALA A 6 -4.31 0.03 9.48
C ALA A 6 -3.92 -0.29 8.04
N VAL A 7 -4.40 -1.41 7.50
CA VAL A 7 -4.15 -1.79 6.11
C VAL A 7 -5.43 -1.68 5.30
N LEU A 8 -5.41 -0.84 4.27
CA LEU A 8 -6.53 -0.60 3.36
C LEU A 8 -6.41 -1.46 2.11
N VAL A 9 -7.49 -2.15 1.76
CA VAL A 9 -7.52 -3.16 0.68
C VAL A 9 -8.76 -3.01 -0.20
N SER A 10 -8.72 -3.57 -1.42
CA SER A 10 -9.91 -3.63 -2.30
C SER A 10 -10.16 -5.01 -2.92
N GLY A 11 -9.32 -6.02 -2.64
CA GLY A 11 -9.39 -7.30 -3.33
C GLY A 11 -8.78 -8.48 -2.56
N GLY A 12 -7.90 -9.24 -3.24
CA GLY A 12 -7.33 -10.49 -2.74
C GLY A 12 -6.39 -10.37 -1.54
N GLY A 13 -5.72 -9.22 -1.35
CA GLY A 13 -4.89 -8.92 -0.18
C GLY A 13 -3.56 -9.67 -0.13
N THR A 14 -2.87 -9.85 -1.24
CA THR A 14 -1.56 -10.52 -1.26
C THR A 14 -0.50 -9.72 -0.53
N ASN A 15 -0.49 -8.39 -0.67
CA ASN A 15 0.38 -7.49 0.08
C ASN A 15 0.01 -7.44 1.57
N LEU A 16 -1.29 -7.50 1.91
CA LEU A 16 -1.74 -7.68 3.29
C LEU A 16 -1.19 -8.99 3.87
N GLN A 17 -1.25 -10.09 3.13
CA GLN A 17 -0.69 -11.36 3.61
C GLN A 17 0.81 -11.26 3.90
N ALA A 18 1.57 -10.60 3.02
CA ALA A 18 3.01 -10.39 3.25
C ALA A 18 3.28 -9.61 4.55
N LEU A 19 2.44 -8.60 4.87
CA LEU A 19 2.52 -7.86 6.13
C LEU A 19 2.13 -8.72 7.34
N ILE A 20 1.05 -9.52 7.24
CA ILE A 20 0.63 -10.45 8.30
C ILE A 20 1.74 -11.47 8.59
N ASP A 21 2.32 -12.04 7.54
CA ASP A 21 3.41 -13.02 7.69
C ASP A 21 4.65 -12.38 8.33
N ALA A 22 4.99 -11.15 7.94
CA ALA A 22 6.09 -10.39 8.54
C ALA A 22 5.82 -10.07 10.01
N GLN A 23 4.59 -9.68 10.36
CA GLN A 23 4.19 -9.50 11.76
C GLN A 23 4.35 -10.78 12.56
N GLY A 24 3.88 -11.92 12.03
CA GLY A 24 4.01 -13.22 12.67
C GLY A 24 5.47 -13.65 12.92
N ARG A 25 6.41 -13.15 12.12
CA ARG A 25 7.87 -13.36 12.31
C ARG A 25 8.55 -12.28 13.16
N GLY A 26 7.80 -11.27 13.64
CA GLY A 26 8.37 -10.13 14.39
C GLY A 26 9.17 -9.16 13.52
N GLU A 27 8.93 -9.15 12.21
CA GLU A 27 9.69 -8.36 11.24
C GLU A 27 9.12 -6.96 10.99
N LEU A 28 8.05 -6.54 11.68
CA LEU A 28 7.52 -5.19 11.60
C LEU A 28 8.04 -4.24 12.70
N GLY A 29 9.09 -4.64 13.43
CA GLY A 29 9.63 -3.85 14.54
C GLY A 29 8.60 -3.68 15.67
N SER A 30 8.28 -2.44 16.04
CA SER A 30 7.23 -2.14 17.03
C SER A 30 5.82 -2.04 16.42
N GLY A 31 5.66 -2.37 15.12
CA GLY A 31 4.38 -2.25 14.42
C GLY A 31 3.44 -3.41 14.67
N GLU A 32 2.16 -3.11 14.86
CA GLU A 32 1.07 -4.08 14.98
C GLU A 32 -0.07 -3.73 14.03
N ILE A 33 -0.49 -4.68 13.19
CA ILE A 33 -1.66 -4.52 12.33
C ILE A 33 -2.90 -4.74 13.20
N VAL A 34 -3.58 -3.66 13.55
CA VAL A 34 -4.75 -3.69 14.41
C VAL A 34 -6.07 -3.65 13.63
N ALA A 35 -6.03 -3.21 12.37
CA ALA A 35 -7.22 -3.12 11.54
C ALA A 35 -6.94 -3.40 10.06
N VAL A 36 -7.87 -4.07 9.40
CA VAL A 36 -7.93 -4.20 7.94
C VAL A 36 -9.23 -3.57 7.45
N ILE A 37 -9.13 -2.58 6.57
CA ILE A 37 -10.28 -1.82 6.09
C ILE A 37 -10.46 -2.09 4.60
N SER A 38 -11.60 -2.67 4.22
CA SER A 38 -11.91 -2.99 2.83
C SER A 38 -12.91 -2.01 2.23
N SER A 39 -12.67 -1.61 0.99
CA SER A 39 -13.62 -0.85 0.20
C SER A 39 -14.76 -1.69 -0.39
N LYS A 40 -14.70 -3.01 -0.24
CA LYS A 40 -15.68 -3.96 -0.80
C LYS A 40 -16.10 -4.98 0.25
N THR A 41 -17.40 -5.25 0.34
CA THR A 41 -17.94 -6.40 1.03
C THR A 41 -17.42 -7.68 0.39
N GLY A 42 -17.04 -8.68 1.19
CA GLY A 42 -16.61 -9.98 0.69
C GLY A 42 -15.22 -9.98 0.04
N ALA A 43 -14.39 -8.96 0.25
CA ALA A 43 -13.01 -8.99 -0.17
C ALA A 43 -12.25 -10.12 0.55
N TYR A 44 -11.53 -10.98 -0.20
CA TYR A 44 -10.78 -12.09 0.39
C TYR A 44 -9.72 -11.63 1.41
N ALA A 45 -9.26 -10.39 1.30
CA ALA A 45 -8.39 -9.75 2.28
C ALA A 45 -8.98 -9.74 3.71
N LEU A 46 -10.32 -9.62 3.86
CA LEU A 46 -10.99 -9.69 5.17
C LEU A 46 -10.95 -11.10 5.76
N GLU A 47 -11.00 -12.14 4.93
CA GLU A 47 -10.82 -13.52 5.40
C GLU A 47 -9.39 -13.76 5.90
N ARG A 48 -8.39 -13.15 5.24
CA ARG A 48 -7.00 -13.19 5.70
C ARG A 48 -6.84 -12.52 7.06
N ALA A 49 -7.45 -11.34 7.23
CA ALA A 49 -7.46 -10.61 8.50
C ALA A 49 -8.09 -11.45 9.62
N ALA A 50 -9.28 -12.00 9.37
CA ALA A 50 -9.99 -12.84 10.33
C ALA A 50 -9.17 -14.09 10.75
N LYS A 51 -8.51 -14.76 9.79
CA LYS A 51 -7.62 -15.91 10.07
C LYS A 51 -6.42 -15.53 10.94
N ALA A 52 -5.96 -14.27 10.83
CA ALA A 52 -4.87 -13.73 11.65
C ALA A 52 -5.33 -13.08 12.95
N GLY A 53 -6.64 -13.10 13.26
CA GLY A 53 -7.21 -12.47 14.46
C GLY A 53 -7.23 -10.94 14.41
N ILE A 54 -7.12 -10.35 13.20
CA ILE A 54 -7.12 -8.89 12.99
C ILE A 54 -8.56 -8.44 12.68
N GLU A 55 -8.99 -7.35 13.30
CA GLU A 55 -10.32 -6.80 13.09
C GLU A 55 -10.49 -6.26 11.67
N GLY A 56 -11.60 -6.63 11.01
CA GLY A 56 -11.93 -6.24 9.65
C GLY A 56 -13.10 -5.24 9.61
N PHE A 57 -12.92 -4.17 8.86
CA PHE A 57 -13.94 -3.14 8.62
C PHE A 57 -14.28 -3.06 7.14
N VAL A 58 -15.48 -2.63 6.83
CA VAL A 58 -15.92 -2.41 5.44
C VAL A 58 -16.43 -0.98 5.30
N LEU A 59 -15.85 -0.22 4.37
CA LEU A 59 -16.24 1.14 4.00
C LEU A 59 -16.58 1.20 2.50
N PRO A 60 -17.75 0.73 2.07
CA PRO A 60 -18.10 0.69 0.67
C PRO A 60 -18.41 2.11 0.15
N ARG A 61 -17.72 2.54 -0.92
CA ARG A 61 -17.91 3.88 -1.50
C ARG A 61 -19.38 4.22 -1.79
N LYS A 62 -20.16 3.23 -2.20
CA LYS A 62 -21.59 3.41 -2.55
C LYS A 62 -22.50 3.79 -1.37
N GLU A 63 -22.05 3.63 -0.14
CA GLU A 63 -22.80 3.97 1.08
C GLU A 63 -22.58 5.44 1.49
N PHE A 64 -21.73 6.16 0.78
CA PHE A 64 -21.43 7.56 1.05
C PHE A 64 -21.86 8.45 -0.11
N GLU A 65 -22.36 9.64 0.19
CA GLU A 65 -22.80 10.64 -0.81
C GLU A 65 -21.64 11.16 -1.68
N SER A 66 -20.41 11.17 -1.16
CA SER A 66 -19.22 11.65 -1.85
C SER A 66 -17.96 10.92 -1.42
N ASN A 67 -16.86 11.01 -2.21
CA ASN A 67 -15.55 10.53 -1.80
C ASN A 67 -15.06 11.26 -0.54
N ARG A 68 -15.39 12.54 -0.39
CA ARG A 68 -15.04 13.33 0.79
C ARG A 68 -15.73 12.80 2.04
N ALA A 69 -17.04 12.52 1.97
CA ALA A 69 -17.78 11.95 3.10
C ALA A 69 -17.20 10.61 3.54
N MET A 70 -16.86 9.73 2.58
CA MET A 70 -16.21 8.47 2.86
C MET A 70 -14.80 8.67 3.47
N THR A 71 -14.02 9.62 2.95
CA THR A 71 -12.68 9.91 3.48
C THR A 71 -12.74 10.42 4.91
N LEU A 72 -13.69 11.30 5.24
CA LEU A 72 -13.88 11.78 6.61
C LEU A 72 -14.29 10.66 7.56
N ALA A 73 -15.21 9.79 7.16
CA ALA A 73 -15.60 8.61 7.95
C ALA A 73 -14.39 7.66 8.18
N LEU A 74 -13.54 7.46 7.16
CA LEU A 74 -12.30 6.72 7.32
C LEU A 74 -11.36 7.39 8.33
N VAL A 75 -11.15 8.70 8.24
CA VAL A 75 -10.29 9.44 9.18
C VAL A 75 -10.80 9.31 10.62
N ASP A 76 -12.11 9.40 10.84
CA ASP A 76 -12.71 9.23 12.17
C ASP A 76 -12.50 7.80 12.70
N LEU A 77 -12.69 6.78 11.85
CA LEU A 77 -12.42 5.39 12.21
C LEU A 77 -10.94 5.18 12.58
N LEU A 78 -10.02 5.66 11.76
CA LEU A 78 -8.57 5.53 12.00
C LEU A 78 -8.15 6.21 13.30
N LYS A 79 -8.69 7.41 13.58
CA LYS A 79 -8.43 8.12 14.84
C LYS A 79 -9.01 7.36 16.05
N GLY A 80 -10.22 6.82 15.92
CA GLY A 80 -10.87 6.02 16.98
C GLY A 80 -10.07 4.76 17.34
N LEU A 81 -9.34 4.19 16.35
CA LEU A 81 -8.47 3.04 16.52
C LEU A 81 -7.02 3.42 16.91
N ASN A 82 -6.73 4.70 17.13
CA ASN A 82 -5.39 5.23 17.41
C ASN A 82 -4.33 4.76 16.41
N ILE A 83 -4.63 4.86 15.11
CA ILE A 83 -3.71 4.44 14.04
C ILE A 83 -2.55 5.42 13.90
N ASP A 84 -1.32 4.89 13.85
CA ASP A 84 -0.09 5.64 13.60
C ASP A 84 0.32 5.59 12.13
N LEU A 85 0.04 4.47 11.43
CA LEU A 85 0.41 4.27 10.03
C LEU A 85 -0.76 3.67 9.25
N VAL A 86 -1.05 4.26 8.10
CA VAL A 86 -2.00 3.73 7.11
C VAL A 86 -1.21 3.11 5.96
N VAL A 87 -1.53 1.87 5.58
CA VAL A 87 -0.90 1.19 4.44
C VAL A 87 -1.94 0.89 3.38
N LEU A 88 -1.76 1.42 2.18
CA LEU A 88 -2.56 1.09 1.01
C LEU A 88 -1.96 -0.15 0.33
N ALA A 89 -2.62 -1.29 0.47
CA ALA A 89 -2.16 -2.58 -0.04
C ALA A 89 -3.12 -3.11 -1.13
N GLY A 90 -3.03 -2.55 -2.32
CA GLY A 90 -3.99 -2.81 -3.41
C GLY A 90 -5.35 -2.17 -3.13
N CYS A 91 -5.35 -0.98 -2.56
CA CYS A 91 -6.54 -0.15 -2.37
C CYS A 91 -6.79 0.67 -3.64
N MET A 92 -7.98 0.48 -4.24
CA MET A 92 -8.34 1.13 -5.51
C MET A 92 -9.18 2.40 -5.32
N ILE A 93 -9.30 2.88 -4.10
CA ILE A 93 -10.01 4.13 -3.81
C ILE A 93 -9.02 5.29 -3.82
N ILE A 94 -9.40 6.37 -4.51
CA ILE A 94 -8.72 7.65 -4.40
C ILE A 94 -9.40 8.42 -3.27
N PHE A 95 -8.68 8.63 -2.19
CA PHE A 95 -9.12 9.44 -1.06
C PHE A 95 -8.89 10.93 -1.35
N THR A 96 -9.65 11.78 -0.68
CA THR A 96 -9.47 13.23 -0.76
C THR A 96 -8.33 13.68 0.18
N GLU A 97 -7.92 14.94 0.04
CA GLU A 97 -6.74 15.49 0.75
C GLU A 97 -6.86 15.43 2.28
N GLU A 98 -8.08 15.34 2.82
CA GLU A 98 -8.30 15.26 4.26
C GLU A 98 -7.60 14.06 4.91
N LEU A 99 -7.46 12.94 4.17
CA LEU A 99 -6.70 11.79 4.68
C LEU A 99 -5.20 12.11 4.80
N VAL A 100 -4.63 12.75 3.77
CA VAL A 100 -3.21 13.15 3.75
C VAL A 100 -2.93 14.21 4.81
N GLN A 101 -3.86 15.14 5.01
CA GLN A 101 -3.75 16.17 6.05
C GLN A 101 -3.82 15.57 7.46
N ALA A 102 -4.64 14.52 7.66
CA ALA A 102 -4.76 13.85 8.96
C ALA A 102 -3.54 12.96 9.29
N TYR A 103 -2.86 12.43 8.28
CA TYR A 103 -1.74 11.49 8.40
C TYR A 103 -0.52 11.92 7.56
N PRO A 104 0.08 13.10 7.82
CA PRO A 104 1.21 13.59 7.03
C PRO A 104 2.43 12.67 7.19
N ASN A 105 2.98 12.20 6.06
CA ASN A 105 4.07 11.20 6.00
C ASN A 105 3.80 9.93 6.84
N ALA A 106 2.53 9.56 6.97
CA ALA A 106 2.09 8.38 7.70
C ALA A 106 1.06 7.55 6.90
N ILE A 107 1.05 7.71 5.57
CA ILE A 107 0.29 6.87 4.65
C ILE A 107 1.29 6.32 3.63
N MET A 108 1.43 5.00 3.56
CA MET A 108 2.28 4.33 2.58
C MET A 108 1.44 3.65 1.50
N ASN A 109 1.92 3.67 0.26
CA ASN A 109 1.38 2.90 -0.84
C ASN A 109 2.47 2.05 -1.48
N VAL A 110 2.12 0.87 -1.95
CA VAL A 110 2.96 0.06 -2.83
C VAL A 110 2.39 0.11 -4.24
N HIS A 111 3.19 0.60 -5.19
CA HIS A 111 2.85 0.69 -6.60
C HIS A 111 3.71 -0.29 -7.42
N PRO A 112 3.11 -1.08 -8.34
CA PRO A 112 3.80 -2.17 -9.03
C PRO A 112 4.60 -1.71 -10.26
N ALA A 113 5.27 -0.55 -10.16
CA ALA A 113 6.22 -0.04 -11.15
C ALA A 113 7.33 0.78 -10.49
N LEU A 114 8.34 1.12 -11.26
CA LEU A 114 9.41 2.05 -10.86
C LEU A 114 8.96 3.49 -11.13
N ILE A 115 8.35 4.15 -10.17
CA ILE A 115 7.96 5.56 -10.27
C ILE A 115 9.19 6.40 -10.68
N PRO A 116 9.08 7.34 -11.65
CA PRO A 116 7.86 7.93 -12.21
C PRO A 116 7.29 7.23 -13.45
N SER A 117 7.74 6.04 -13.82
CA SER A 117 7.23 5.31 -14.97
C SER A 117 5.96 4.53 -14.61
N PHE A 118 4.99 4.46 -15.53
CA PHE A 118 3.76 3.67 -15.43
C PHE A 118 3.01 3.86 -14.09
N CYS A 119 2.86 5.13 -13.66
CA CYS A 119 2.21 5.51 -12.42
C CYS A 119 1.23 6.68 -12.64
N GLY A 120 0.48 7.03 -11.61
CA GLY A 120 -0.52 8.09 -11.66
C GLY A 120 -1.91 7.57 -12.06
N GLN A 121 -2.80 8.51 -12.38
CA GLN A 121 -4.19 8.21 -12.66
C GLN A 121 -4.35 7.23 -13.84
N GLY A 122 -5.05 6.13 -13.63
CA GLY A 122 -5.27 5.08 -14.63
C GLY A 122 -4.30 3.90 -14.56
N TYR A 123 -3.15 4.04 -13.92
CA TYR A 123 -2.17 2.97 -13.76
C TYR A 123 -2.43 2.16 -12.48
N TYR A 124 -3.14 1.05 -12.58
CA TYR A 124 -3.43 0.13 -11.47
C TYR A 124 -3.61 -1.31 -11.93
N GLY A 125 -3.40 -2.24 -11.01
CA GLY A 125 -3.62 -3.68 -11.24
C GLY A 125 -2.80 -4.21 -12.41
N LEU A 126 -3.43 -5.01 -13.27
CA LEU A 126 -2.75 -5.65 -14.40
C LEU A 126 -2.33 -4.66 -15.49
N HIS A 127 -3.07 -3.56 -15.63
CA HIS A 127 -2.82 -2.54 -16.66
C HIS A 127 -1.40 -1.94 -16.60
N VAL A 128 -0.82 -1.81 -15.40
CA VAL A 128 0.57 -1.35 -15.23
C VAL A 128 1.55 -2.26 -15.96
N HIS A 129 1.35 -3.57 -15.88
CA HIS A 129 2.22 -4.58 -16.50
C HIS A 129 1.98 -4.68 -18.00
N GLU A 130 0.73 -4.54 -18.45
CA GLU A 130 0.37 -4.46 -19.88
C GLU A 130 1.10 -3.31 -20.56
N GLU A 131 1.05 -2.11 -19.99
CA GLU A 131 1.70 -0.94 -20.56
C GLU A 131 3.23 -1.02 -20.48
N ALA A 132 3.80 -1.60 -19.42
CA ALA A 132 5.23 -1.84 -19.32
C ALA A 132 5.74 -2.81 -20.41
N LEU A 133 5.03 -3.91 -20.65
CA LEU A 133 5.34 -4.88 -21.71
C LEU A 133 5.17 -4.26 -23.11
N LYS A 134 4.08 -3.54 -23.34
CA LYS A 134 3.80 -2.85 -24.60
C LYS A 134 4.84 -1.80 -24.93
N TYR A 135 5.34 -1.06 -23.92
CA TYR A 135 6.42 -0.10 -24.10
C TYR A 135 7.77 -0.78 -24.43
N GLY A 136 7.95 -2.03 -24.02
CA GLY A 136 9.15 -2.82 -24.26
C GLY A 136 10.29 -2.55 -23.30
N VAL A 137 9.99 -2.12 -22.05
CA VAL A 137 11.01 -1.91 -21.01
C VAL A 137 11.72 -3.23 -20.67
N LYS A 138 12.96 -3.14 -20.24
CA LYS A 138 13.77 -4.29 -19.82
C LYS A 138 13.78 -4.48 -18.32
N LEU A 139 13.41 -3.42 -17.58
CA LEU A 139 13.27 -3.42 -16.13
C LEU A 139 11.91 -2.81 -15.78
N SER A 140 11.20 -3.47 -14.89
CA SER A 140 10.06 -2.96 -14.14
C SER A 140 10.37 -3.12 -12.65
N GLY A 141 9.37 -3.15 -11.77
CA GLY A 141 9.61 -3.34 -10.35
C GLY A 141 8.47 -2.85 -9.48
N ALA A 142 8.79 -2.51 -8.25
CA ALA A 142 7.85 -1.90 -7.33
C ALA A 142 8.45 -0.69 -6.63
N THR A 143 7.57 0.21 -6.23
CA THR A 143 7.88 1.41 -5.45
C THR A 143 7.01 1.44 -4.20
N VAL A 144 7.62 1.61 -3.03
CA VAL A 144 6.90 2.02 -1.81
C VAL A 144 7.17 3.50 -1.60
N HIS A 145 6.10 4.28 -1.45
CA HIS A 145 6.17 5.73 -1.30
C HIS A 145 5.15 6.24 -0.28
N PHE A 146 5.38 7.42 0.27
CA PHE A 146 4.36 8.12 1.01
C PHE A 146 3.28 8.66 0.06
N VAL A 147 2.03 8.64 0.50
CA VAL A 147 0.92 9.19 -0.26
C VAL A 147 0.88 10.71 -0.10
N SER A 148 0.66 11.39 -1.21
CA SER A 148 0.43 12.84 -1.30
C SER A 148 -0.91 13.15 -1.96
N ALA A 149 -1.23 14.43 -2.13
CA ALA A 149 -2.43 14.84 -2.88
C ALA A 149 -2.36 14.45 -4.37
N GLU A 150 -1.15 14.31 -4.92
CA GLU A 150 -0.91 13.82 -6.28
C GLU A 150 -0.87 12.29 -6.28
N CYS A 151 -1.61 11.66 -7.21
CA CYS A 151 -1.63 10.21 -7.34
C CYS A 151 -0.22 9.68 -7.66
N ASP A 152 0.28 8.76 -6.84
CA ASP A 152 1.63 8.18 -6.88
C ASP A 152 2.77 9.22 -6.86
N GLY A 153 2.47 10.47 -6.47
CA GLY A 153 3.38 11.62 -6.53
C GLY A 153 4.17 11.89 -5.25
N GLY A 154 3.98 11.13 -4.18
CA GLY A 154 4.64 11.39 -2.89
C GLY A 154 6.11 10.93 -2.81
N PRO A 155 6.80 11.25 -1.69
CA PRO A 155 8.19 10.87 -1.48
C PRO A 155 8.41 9.37 -1.53
N ILE A 156 9.40 8.93 -2.31
CA ILE A 156 9.73 7.51 -2.50
C ILE A 156 10.53 7.01 -1.29
N ILE A 157 10.06 5.92 -0.67
CA ILE A 157 10.72 5.29 0.48
C ILE A 157 11.73 4.25 -0.02
N ALA A 158 11.29 3.36 -0.91
CA ALA A 158 12.14 2.30 -1.46
C ALA A 158 11.65 1.87 -2.85
N GLN A 159 12.59 1.41 -3.65
CA GLN A 159 12.32 0.84 -4.98
C GLN A 159 13.12 -0.43 -5.19
N LYS A 160 12.55 -1.38 -5.92
CA LYS A 160 13.25 -2.59 -6.33
C LYS A 160 12.95 -2.93 -7.78
N ALA A 161 14.01 -2.99 -8.58
CA ALA A 161 13.92 -3.39 -9.97
C ALA A 161 13.74 -4.91 -10.12
N VAL A 162 12.96 -5.28 -11.13
CA VAL A 162 12.70 -6.66 -11.55
C VAL A 162 12.85 -6.75 -13.06
N GLU A 163 13.55 -7.77 -13.55
CA GLU A 163 13.75 -8.01 -14.97
C GLU A 163 12.45 -8.33 -15.69
N VAL A 164 12.28 -7.73 -16.87
CA VAL A 164 11.21 -8.07 -17.83
C VAL A 164 11.77 -9.02 -18.87
N ARG A 165 11.18 -10.19 -19.01
CA ARG A 165 11.61 -11.24 -19.95
C ARG A 165 10.84 -11.15 -21.27
N PRO A 166 11.44 -11.61 -22.39
CA PRO A 166 10.80 -11.53 -23.71
C PRO A 166 9.47 -12.27 -23.84
N ASP A 167 9.26 -13.30 -23.03
CA ASP A 167 8.10 -14.20 -23.02
C ASP A 167 7.11 -13.89 -21.89
N ASP A 168 7.28 -12.78 -21.17
CA ASP A 168 6.37 -12.42 -20.10
C ASP A 168 4.98 -12.08 -20.62
N THR A 169 3.96 -12.65 -19.96
CA THR A 169 2.61 -12.08 -19.97
C THR A 169 2.44 -11.08 -18.83
N PRO A 170 1.43 -10.20 -18.87
CA PRO A 170 1.16 -9.27 -17.78
C PRO A 170 1.05 -9.97 -16.42
N GLU A 171 0.39 -11.13 -16.36
CA GLU A 171 0.19 -11.91 -15.14
C GLU A 171 1.51 -12.51 -14.62
N VAL A 172 2.37 -12.98 -15.52
CA VAL A 172 3.68 -13.54 -15.16
C VAL A 172 4.58 -12.44 -14.60
N LEU A 173 4.61 -11.27 -15.25
CA LEU A 173 5.36 -10.12 -14.77
C LEU A 173 4.82 -9.61 -13.43
N GLN A 174 3.50 -9.48 -13.29
CA GLN A 174 2.84 -9.09 -12.04
C GLN A 174 3.26 -10.02 -10.89
N LYS A 175 3.12 -11.33 -11.09
CA LYS A 175 3.48 -12.31 -10.06
C LYS A 175 4.95 -12.19 -9.66
N ARG A 176 5.85 -12.04 -10.64
CA ARG A 176 7.28 -11.87 -10.37
C ARG A 176 7.58 -10.61 -9.58
N ILE A 177 6.94 -9.49 -9.92
CA ILE A 177 7.09 -8.22 -9.18
C ILE A 177 6.56 -8.36 -7.75
N MET A 178 5.40 -8.97 -7.55
CA MET A 178 4.88 -9.25 -6.20
C MET A 178 5.87 -10.06 -5.36
N GLU A 179 6.39 -11.19 -5.89
CA GLU A 179 7.26 -12.10 -5.15
C GLU A 179 8.67 -11.53 -4.92
N GLN A 180 9.22 -10.82 -5.91
CA GLN A 180 10.60 -10.35 -5.85
C GLN A 180 10.75 -8.94 -5.26
N ALA A 181 9.70 -8.10 -5.36
CA ALA A 181 9.76 -6.71 -4.93
C ALA A 181 8.69 -6.37 -3.87
N GLU A 182 7.39 -6.40 -4.19
CA GLU A 182 6.36 -5.85 -3.32
C GLU A 182 6.34 -6.47 -1.92
N TRP A 183 6.30 -7.82 -1.84
CA TRP A 183 6.20 -8.57 -0.58
C TRP A 183 7.45 -8.48 0.31
N LYS A 184 8.51 -7.84 -0.19
CA LYS A 184 9.75 -7.57 0.56
C LYS A 184 9.83 -6.10 0.94
N LEU A 185 9.67 -5.22 -0.05
CA LEU A 185 9.80 -3.78 0.16
C LEU A 185 8.78 -3.23 1.14
N LEU A 186 7.51 -3.68 1.03
CA LEU A 186 6.45 -3.12 1.85
C LEU A 186 6.65 -3.42 3.35
N PRO A 187 6.91 -4.67 3.78
CA PRO A 187 7.24 -4.95 5.19
C PRO A 187 8.49 -4.21 5.68
N GLU A 188 9.55 -4.12 4.84
CA GLU A 188 10.78 -3.40 5.20
C GLU A 188 10.52 -1.90 5.43
N ALA A 189 9.72 -1.26 4.57
CA ALA A 189 9.34 0.14 4.71
C ALA A 189 8.47 0.38 5.97
N VAL A 190 7.50 -0.51 6.22
CA VAL A 190 6.65 -0.46 7.42
C VAL A 190 7.51 -0.62 8.68
N LYS A 191 8.44 -1.57 8.70
CA LYS A 191 9.40 -1.75 9.80
C LYS A 191 10.19 -0.48 10.06
N ALA A 192 10.77 0.11 9.01
CA ALA A 192 11.57 1.33 9.14
C ALA A 192 10.77 2.51 9.74
N PHE A 193 9.50 2.62 9.38
CA PHE A 193 8.59 3.61 9.97
C PHE A 193 8.33 3.31 11.45
N CYS A 194 8.00 2.06 11.77
CA CYS A 194 7.68 1.66 13.15
C CYS A 194 8.87 1.77 14.11
N GLU A 195 10.07 1.72 13.59
CA GLU A 195 11.33 1.93 14.33
C GLU A 195 11.81 3.39 14.34
N ASP A 196 10.98 4.34 13.86
CA ASP A 196 11.30 5.77 13.76
C ASP A 196 12.62 6.05 12.98
N ARG A 197 12.94 5.19 11.99
CA ARG A 197 14.16 5.30 11.16
C ARG A 197 13.97 6.14 9.89
N ILE A 198 12.77 6.59 9.60
CA ILE A 198 12.48 7.37 8.39
C ILE A 198 12.52 8.86 8.69
N THR A 199 13.27 9.59 7.89
CA THR A 199 13.25 11.08 7.86
C THR A 199 12.87 11.51 6.45
N VAL A 200 11.95 12.46 6.34
CA VAL A 200 11.50 13.04 5.06
C VAL A 200 11.99 14.49 4.98
N ASP A 201 12.75 14.79 3.92
CA ASP A 201 13.21 16.14 3.59
C ASP A 201 12.77 16.47 2.15
N GLY A 202 11.70 17.23 2.02
CA GLY A 202 11.05 17.51 0.75
C GLY A 202 10.59 16.22 0.08
N ARG A 203 11.21 15.86 -1.04
CA ARG A 203 10.95 14.59 -1.77
C ARG A 203 11.92 13.47 -1.41
N THR A 204 12.95 13.76 -0.62
CA THR A 204 13.97 12.78 -0.25
C THR A 204 13.58 12.07 1.04
N VAL A 205 13.58 10.73 0.99
CA VAL A 205 13.39 9.89 2.17
C VAL A 205 14.73 9.28 2.54
N ILE A 206 15.12 9.42 3.81
CA ILE A 206 16.34 8.86 4.37
C ILE A 206 15.94 7.80 5.39
N ILE A 207 16.42 6.57 5.20
CA ILE A 207 16.27 5.46 6.15
C ILE A 207 17.60 5.29 6.88
N LYS A 208 17.57 5.42 8.22
CA LYS A 208 18.74 5.26 9.10
C LYS A 208 18.90 3.82 9.54
#